data_3dd547d08c1e1ff3e0de647570a6de04
#
_entry.id   3dd547d08c1e1ff3e0de647570a6de04
#
_cell.length_a   1.000
_cell.length_b   1.000
_cell.length_c   1.000
_cell.angle_alpha   90.00
_cell.angle_beta   90.00
_cell.angle_gamma   90.00
#
_symmetry.space_group_name_H-M   'P 1'
#
loop_
_entity.id
_entity.type
_entity.pdbx_description
1 polymer ?
#
loop_
_entity_poly.entity_id
_entity_poly.type
_entity_poly.pdbx_seq_one_letter_code
_entity_poly.pdbx_strand_id
1 'polypeptide(L)'
;MVLLAYFWKAFVVTTAIAPLANGDPASDYGFPSLLDATVSELTAGLDKGHFSSVDLVNAYIARILEVNATLHMVTELNPDALRIAKELDDARKAGKCKGPLHGLPILIKGNIGTDDLMNTTAGSYALLGAKVPRDATVAAKLRKAGVIILGKTNLSQWANFRSSNSSNGWSAYGGQTYGAYYPGQDPSGSSSGSGVASSLGLAVASLGTETDGSIISPSQINNIVGIKPTVGLTSRALVIPISEHQDTVGPMARTVKDAAYLLQAIAGPDPYDNYTSAIPFNGSLPNYVAACKLDALKGKRIGVPRNYIGTRTATSAPVLDAFEAALTVLKDAGAIIVDNTNYTAYAEYVQSDAEGIVLDADFVANLKAYLDQLTYDPTGVKNLADVRNFTQSFPPEEYPSRDTATWDESLALNFTNTSPEFWAAYTYDLYLGGAGGILGALANYSLDAVVTPSRNSPGISAIIGAPIVTVPLGAYPPNTTVRTNSRGNLNATAPNIPFGISFSGPKWSEESLIGFAYAFEQRTKVRNEVKPYLVPETELADVTKGY
;
A
#
# COMPACT_ATOMS: atom_id res chain seq x y z
N MET A 1 -63.62 6.34 -34.61
CA MET A 1 -62.33 7.07 -34.50
C MET A 1 -62.22 7.55 -33.05
N VAL A 2 -61.56 6.74 -32.19
CA VAL A 2 -61.51 6.96 -30.75
C VAL A 2 -60.04 7.23 -30.39
N LEU A 3 -59.79 8.44 -29.86
CA LEU A 3 -58.49 8.81 -29.28
C LEU A 3 -58.33 8.13 -27.92
N LEU A 4 -57.27 7.34 -27.71
CA LEU A 4 -56.83 6.89 -26.40
C LEU A 4 -55.71 7.82 -25.88
N ALA A 5 -56.02 8.52 -24.81
CA ALA A 5 -55.06 9.31 -24.03
C ALA A 5 -54.41 8.39 -23.00
N TYR A 6 -53.07 8.27 -23.00
CA TYR A 6 -52.33 7.61 -21.92
C TYR A 6 -51.98 8.62 -20.82
N PHE A 7 -52.51 8.38 -19.63
CA PHE A 7 -52.11 9.07 -18.40
C PHE A 7 -50.84 8.44 -17.84
N TRP A 8 -49.78 9.21 -17.72
CA TRP A 8 -48.62 8.89 -16.92
C TRP A 8 -48.90 9.27 -15.47
N LYS A 9 -48.97 8.27 -14.58
CA LYS A 9 -48.92 8.47 -13.13
C LYS A 9 -47.49 8.54 -12.70
N ALA A 10 -47.01 9.70 -12.24
CA ALA A 10 -45.78 9.86 -11.52
C ALA A 10 -45.95 9.24 -10.11
N PHE A 11 -45.14 8.21 -9.81
CA PHE A 11 -44.99 7.69 -8.47
C PHE A 11 -43.93 8.54 -7.74
N VAL A 12 -44.36 9.36 -6.81
CA VAL A 12 -43.50 10.02 -5.83
C VAL A 12 -43.23 9.00 -4.73
N VAL A 13 -42.01 8.43 -4.72
CA VAL A 13 -41.53 7.63 -3.60
C VAL A 13 -40.94 8.56 -2.57
N THR A 14 -41.73 8.86 -1.52
CA THR A 14 -41.23 9.46 -0.28
C THR A 14 -40.49 8.38 0.51
N THR A 15 -39.15 8.36 0.43
CA THR A 15 -38.33 7.59 1.34
C THR A 15 -38.28 8.26 2.70
N ALA A 16 -38.97 7.68 3.67
CA ALA A 16 -38.81 7.99 5.07
C ALA A 16 -37.42 7.50 5.50
N ILE A 17 -36.53 8.42 5.90
CA ILE A 17 -35.27 8.10 6.54
C ILE A 17 -35.57 7.61 7.96
N ALA A 18 -35.59 6.31 8.16
CA ALA A 18 -35.51 5.72 9.47
C ALA A 18 -34.04 5.73 9.94
N PRO A 19 -33.74 6.06 11.21
CA PRO A 19 -32.38 5.94 11.71
C PRO A 19 -32.01 4.47 11.76
N LEU A 20 -31.01 4.08 10.97
CA LEU A 20 -30.40 2.74 11.02
C LEU A 20 -29.59 2.63 12.32
N ALA A 21 -30.20 2.00 13.32
CA ALA A 21 -29.46 1.35 14.38
C ALA A 21 -28.95 0.03 13.84
N ASN A 22 -27.77 0.03 13.26
CA ASN A 22 -27.07 -1.20 12.92
C ASN A 22 -26.21 -1.63 14.11
N GLY A 23 -26.81 -2.37 15.03
CA GLY A 23 -26.12 -3.26 15.93
C GLY A 23 -26.00 -4.62 15.23
N ASP A 24 -24.78 -5.03 14.90
CA ASP A 24 -24.46 -6.37 14.42
C ASP A 24 -24.77 -7.37 15.56
N PRO A 25 -25.47 -8.50 15.33
CA PRO A 25 -25.84 -9.42 16.41
C PRO A 25 -24.66 -10.18 17.06
N ALA A 26 -23.41 -9.96 16.59
CA ALA A 26 -22.21 -10.56 17.18
C ALA A 26 -21.64 -9.77 18.38
N SER A 27 -22.22 -8.65 18.80
CA SER A 27 -21.59 -7.74 19.78
C SER A 27 -21.96 -7.97 21.25
N ASP A 28 -22.58 -9.09 21.60
CA ASP A 28 -23.03 -9.33 23.00
C ASP A 28 -21.87 -9.57 24.00
N TYR A 29 -20.60 -9.70 23.50
CA TYR A 29 -19.39 -9.88 24.31
C TYR A 29 -18.33 -8.79 24.14
N GLY A 30 -18.56 -7.73 23.35
CA GLY A 30 -17.63 -6.60 23.20
C GLY A 30 -16.41 -6.88 22.31
N PHE A 31 -16.43 -7.92 21.46
CA PHE A 31 -15.38 -8.21 20.49
C PHE A 31 -15.70 -7.57 19.14
N PRO A 32 -14.78 -6.76 18.55
CA PRO A 32 -14.94 -6.27 17.18
C PRO A 32 -14.70 -7.41 16.18
N SER A 33 -15.40 -7.39 15.03
CA SER A 33 -15.07 -8.31 13.93
C SER A 33 -13.68 -8.01 13.39
N LEU A 34 -12.82 -9.04 13.29
CA LEU A 34 -11.44 -8.90 12.85
C LEU A 34 -11.33 -8.50 11.37
N LEU A 35 -12.37 -8.71 10.58
CA LEU A 35 -12.41 -8.25 9.19
C LEU A 35 -12.31 -6.73 9.08
N ASP A 36 -12.96 -6.01 10.02
CA ASP A 36 -13.09 -4.54 9.96
C ASP A 36 -12.52 -3.84 11.22
N ALA A 37 -12.02 -4.60 12.22
CA ALA A 37 -11.51 -4.05 13.48
C ALA A 37 -10.44 -2.97 13.27
N THR A 38 -10.61 -1.85 13.96
CA THR A 38 -9.69 -0.71 13.94
C THR A 38 -8.66 -0.78 15.07
N VAL A 39 -7.53 -0.07 14.93
CA VAL A 39 -6.53 0.11 15.99
C VAL A 39 -7.21 0.59 17.27
N SER A 40 -8.14 1.56 17.18
CA SER A 40 -8.82 2.13 18.34
C SER A 40 -9.68 1.11 19.09
N GLU A 41 -10.44 0.28 18.38
CA GLU A 41 -11.30 -0.78 18.96
C GLU A 41 -10.47 -1.87 19.62
N LEU A 42 -9.42 -2.35 18.92
CA LEU A 42 -8.54 -3.38 19.45
C LEU A 42 -7.77 -2.90 20.69
N THR A 43 -7.24 -1.67 20.66
CA THR A 43 -6.55 -1.09 21.82
C THR A 43 -7.51 -0.93 23.01
N ALA A 44 -8.75 -0.46 22.78
CA ALA A 44 -9.74 -0.36 23.82
C ALA A 44 -10.12 -1.72 24.43
N GLY A 45 -10.20 -2.77 23.61
CA GLY A 45 -10.45 -4.14 24.08
C GLY A 45 -9.30 -4.69 24.93
N LEU A 46 -8.05 -4.49 24.50
CA LEU A 46 -6.85 -4.84 25.26
C LEU A 46 -6.77 -4.09 26.60
N ASP A 47 -7.06 -2.78 26.61
CA ASP A 47 -7.02 -1.95 27.83
C ASP A 47 -8.10 -2.34 28.85
N LYS A 48 -9.27 -2.79 28.37
CA LYS A 48 -10.36 -3.31 29.21
C LYS A 48 -10.17 -4.77 29.62
N GLY A 49 -9.15 -5.45 29.06
CA GLY A 49 -8.91 -6.88 29.32
C GLY A 49 -9.97 -7.81 28.75
N HIS A 50 -10.69 -7.39 27.70
CA HIS A 50 -11.66 -8.26 27.01
C HIS A 50 -10.96 -9.41 26.28
N PHE A 51 -9.74 -9.19 25.81
CA PHE A 51 -8.84 -10.14 25.20
C PHE A 51 -7.40 -9.68 25.41
N SER A 52 -6.44 -10.56 25.16
CA SER A 52 -5.01 -10.30 25.27
C SER A 52 -4.35 -10.17 23.89
N SER A 53 -3.10 -9.71 23.84
CA SER A 53 -2.28 -9.74 22.63
C SER A 53 -2.02 -11.18 22.17
N VAL A 54 -1.95 -12.13 23.12
CA VAL A 54 -1.85 -13.56 22.79
C VAL A 54 -3.11 -14.04 22.05
N ASP A 55 -4.29 -13.64 22.48
CA ASP A 55 -5.55 -13.98 21.79
C ASP A 55 -5.58 -13.40 20.38
N LEU A 56 -5.17 -12.13 20.22
CA LEU A 56 -5.06 -11.49 18.89
C LEU A 56 -4.11 -12.25 17.96
N VAL A 57 -2.94 -12.63 18.43
CA VAL A 57 -1.97 -13.40 17.63
C VAL A 57 -2.55 -14.75 17.23
N ASN A 58 -3.19 -15.48 18.16
CA ASN A 58 -3.83 -16.75 17.86
C ASN A 58 -4.94 -16.61 16.82
N ALA A 59 -5.83 -15.62 16.98
CA ALA A 59 -6.92 -15.37 16.04
C ALA A 59 -6.38 -15.02 14.63
N TYR A 60 -5.41 -14.12 14.54
CA TYR A 60 -4.83 -13.74 13.23
C TYR A 60 -4.05 -14.88 12.57
N ILE A 61 -3.34 -15.71 13.34
CA ILE A 61 -2.68 -16.92 12.80
C ILE A 61 -3.74 -17.89 12.25
N ALA A 62 -4.83 -18.15 12.99
CA ALA A 62 -5.91 -19.01 12.51
C ALA A 62 -6.52 -18.48 11.21
N ARG A 63 -6.87 -17.19 11.15
CA ARG A 63 -7.38 -16.55 9.93
C ARG A 63 -6.42 -16.66 8.75
N ILE A 64 -5.11 -16.50 8.97
CA ILE A 64 -4.11 -16.70 7.92
C ILE A 64 -4.15 -18.13 7.41
N LEU A 65 -4.16 -19.13 8.30
CA LEU A 65 -4.15 -20.54 7.92
C LEU A 65 -5.40 -20.96 7.14
N GLU A 66 -6.56 -20.36 7.40
CA GLU A 66 -7.80 -20.63 6.68
C GLU A 66 -7.73 -20.28 5.19
N VAL A 67 -7.06 -19.18 4.83
CA VAL A 67 -7.13 -18.62 3.46
C VAL A 67 -5.80 -18.62 2.73
N ASN A 68 -4.68 -18.81 3.42
CA ASN A 68 -3.35 -18.69 2.81
C ASN A 68 -3.04 -19.76 1.77
N ALA A 69 -3.59 -20.97 1.94
CA ALA A 69 -3.44 -22.05 0.96
C ALA A 69 -4.09 -21.71 -0.41
N THR A 70 -5.09 -20.82 -0.41
CA THR A 70 -5.80 -20.37 -1.63
C THR A 70 -5.21 -19.08 -2.18
N LEU A 71 -4.83 -18.12 -1.33
CA LEU A 71 -4.49 -16.76 -1.74
C LEU A 71 -2.99 -16.43 -1.66
N HIS A 72 -2.18 -17.25 -0.97
CA HIS A 72 -0.71 -17.15 -0.90
C HIS A 72 -0.18 -15.75 -0.53
N MET A 73 -0.83 -15.07 0.44
CA MET A 73 -0.45 -13.70 0.81
C MET A 73 0.62 -13.61 1.91
N VAL A 74 0.80 -14.66 2.72
CA VAL A 74 1.80 -14.70 3.80
C VAL A 74 2.81 -15.81 3.52
N THR A 75 4.09 -15.47 3.46
CA THR A 75 5.18 -16.42 3.19
C THR A 75 5.72 -17.06 4.44
N GLU A 76 5.79 -16.30 5.54
CA GLU A 76 6.30 -16.77 6.82
C GLU A 76 5.53 -16.14 7.98
N LEU A 77 5.27 -16.95 9.01
CA LEU A 77 4.82 -16.48 10.32
C LEU A 77 6.03 -16.36 11.25
N ASN A 78 6.01 -15.36 12.12
CA ASN A 78 7.04 -15.17 13.12
C ASN A 78 6.91 -16.26 14.22
N PRO A 79 7.89 -17.16 14.37
CA PRO A 79 7.81 -18.23 15.37
C PRO A 79 7.82 -17.70 16.81
N ASP A 80 8.32 -16.47 17.03
CA ASP A 80 8.34 -15.81 18.34
C ASP A 80 7.08 -14.97 18.64
N ALA A 81 6.12 -14.88 17.73
CA ALA A 81 4.98 -13.96 17.87
C ALA A 81 4.21 -14.15 19.18
N LEU A 82 3.93 -15.39 19.60
CA LEU A 82 3.22 -15.68 20.85
C LEU A 82 4.04 -15.33 22.10
N ARG A 83 5.35 -15.59 22.07
CA ARG A 83 6.25 -15.21 23.17
C ARG A 83 6.27 -13.69 23.35
N ILE A 84 6.44 -12.96 22.23
CA ILE A 84 6.44 -11.48 22.22
C ILE A 84 5.09 -10.95 22.68
N ALA A 85 3.98 -11.53 22.22
CA ALA A 85 2.62 -11.15 22.64
C ALA A 85 2.47 -11.24 24.17
N LYS A 86 2.90 -12.38 24.76
CA LYS A 86 2.85 -12.56 26.21
C LYS A 86 3.70 -11.53 26.98
N GLU A 87 4.90 -11.23 26.50
CA GLU A 87 5.77 -10.21 27.12
C GLU A 87 5.11 -8.81 27.09
N LEU A 88 4.39 -8.48 26.00
CA LEU A 88 3.66 -7.23 25.87
C LEU A 88 2.41 -7.20 26.75
N ASP A 89 1.70 -8.33 26.90
CA ASP A 89 0.58 -8.44 27.85
C ASP A 89 1.05 -8.28 29.30
N ASP A 90 2.19 -8.87 29.67
CA ASP A 90 2.77 -8.71 30.99
C ASP A 90 3.23 -7.25 31.23
N ALA A 91 3.77 -6.59 30.19
CA ALA A 91 4.12 -5.17 30.25
C ALA A 91 2.85 -4.28 30.42
N ARG A 92 1.74 -4.59 29.73
CA ARG A 92 0.45 -3.89 29.89
C ARG A 92 -0.06 -4.03 31.33
N LYS A 93 -0.08 -5.25 31.89
CA LYS A 93 -0.47 -5.49 33.28
C LYS A 93 0.38 -4.72 34.30
N ALA A 94 1.66 -4.50 33.96
CA ALA A 94 2.59 -3.71 34.77
C ALA A 94 2.49 -2.17 34.52
N GLY A 95 1.52 -1.70 33.72
CA GLY A 95 1.36 -0.28 33.37
C GLY A 95 2.44 0.28 32.45
N LYS A 96 3.16 -0.57 31.70
CA LYS A 96 4.29 -0.21 30.82
C LYS A 96 3.92 -0.24 29.34
N CYS A 97 2.70 0.21 28.99
CA CYS A 97 2.28 0.35 27.59
C CYS A 97 3.15 1.37 26.85
N LYS A 98 3.47 1.06 25.58
CA LYS A 98 4.33 1.89 24.73
C LYS A 98 3.55 2.85 23.83
N GLY A 99 2.24 2.83 23.87
CA GLY A 99 1.37 3.68 23.06
C GLY A 99 0.23 2.88 22.40
N PRO A 100 -0.50 3.49 21.46
CA PRO A 100 -1.74 2.92 20.89
C PRO A 100 -1.53 1.64 20.06
N LEU A 101 -0.32 1.37 19.62
CA LEU A 101 0.01 0.15 18.84
C LEU A 101 0.54 -0.99 19.71
N HIS A 102 0.65 -0.81 21.04
CA HIS A 102 1.22 -1.80 21.95
C HIS A 102 0.39 -3.09 21.96
N GLY A 103 1.04 -4.21 21.63
CA GLY A 103 0.41 -5.54 21.60
C GLY A 103 -0.39 -5.85 20.33
N LEU A 104 -0.38 -4.96 19.33
CA LEU A 104 -1.10 -5.18 18.07
C LEU A 104 -0.23 -5.92 17.03
N PRO A 105 -0.73 -7.01 16.41
CA PRO A 105 -0.03 -7.75 15.36
C PRO A 105 -0.11 -7.04 14.00
N ILE A 106 1.06 -6.88 13.35
CA ILE A 106 1.23 -6.24 12.03
C ILE A 106 2.04 -7.19 11.13
N LEU A 107 1.66 -7.27 9.85
CA LEU A 107 2.45 -7.94 8.82
C LEU A 107 3.36 -6.95 8.10
N ILE A 108 4.50 -7.42 7.60
CA ILE A 108 5.43 -6.60 6.83
C ILE A 108 5.83 -7.30 5.53
N LYS A 109 6.06 -6.51 4.46
CA LYS A 109 6.46 -7.04 3.16
C LYS A 109 7.79 -7.78 3.24
N GLY A 110 7.93 -8.87 2.48
CA GLY A 110 9.07 -9.80 2.51
C GLY A 110 10.42 -9.23 2.04
N ASN A 111 10.48 -7.94 1.68
CA ASN A 111 11.71 -7.21 1.40
C ASN A 111 12.17 -6.28 2.55
N ILE A 112 11.41 -6.18 3.65
CA ILE A 112 11.78 -5.38 4.84
C ILE A 112 12.57 -6.29 5.79
N GLY A 113 13.84 -5.95 6.05
CA GLY A 113 14.76 -6.74 6.85
C GLY A 113 14.35 -6.84 8.34
N THR A 114 14.47 -8.04 8.90
CA THR A 114 14.32 -8.28 10.35
C THR A 114 15.44 -9.18 10.86
N ASP A 115 16.00 -8.82 12.01
CA ASP A 115 17.00 -9.62 12.72
C ASP A 115 16.29 -10.58 13.68
N ASP A 116 15.66 -11.59 13.08
CA ASP A 116 14.92 -12.64 13.77
C ASP A 116 15.00 -13.97 12.99
N LEU A 117 14.09 -14.89 13.25
CA LEU A 117 14.10 -16.21 12.62
C LEU A 117 13.46 -16.22 11.22
N MET A 118 12.78 -15.13 10.82
CA MET A 118 12.19 -15.02 9.49
C MET A 118 13.21 -14.65 8.43
N ASN A 119 12.94 -15.02 7.18
CA ASN A 119 13.77 -14.65 6.05
C ASN A 119 13.35 -13.28 5.45
N THR A 120 14.30 -12.62 4.81
CA THR A 120 14.09 -11.41 4.00
C THR A 120 14.62 -11.68 2.61
N THR A 121 13.73 -12.10 1.70
CA THR A 121 14.12 -12.70 0.42
C THR A 121 13.77 -11.87 -0.80
N ALA A 122 12.95 -10.81 -0.67
CA ALA A 122 12.29 -10.19 -1.83
C ALA A 122 11.60 -11.23 -2.76
N GLY A 123 11.19 -12.38 -2.21
CA GLY A 123 10.55 -13.47 -2.93
C GLY A 123 11.49 -14.39 -3.73
N SER A 124 12.80 -14.22 -3.61
CA SER A 124 13.81 -15.00 -4.34
C SER A 124 14.56 -15.98 -3.43
N TYR A 125 14.89 -17.13 -3.97
CA TYR A 125 15.80 -18.09 -3.32
C TYR A 125 17.25 -17.58 -3.25
N ALA A 126 17.62 -16.58 -4.04
CA ALA A 126 18.94 -15.98 -3.99
C ALA A 126 19.29 -15.39 -2.62
N LEU A 127 18.30 -14.98 -1.84
CA LEU A 127 18.49 -14.41 -0.50
C LEU A 127 17.95 -15.31 0.62
N LEU A 128 17.56 -16.55 0.32
CA LEU A 128 17.05 -17.46 1.34
C LEU A 128 18.15 -17.81 2.36
N GLY A 129 17.88 -17.54 3.65
CA GLY A 129 18.81 -17.74 4.75
C GLY A 129 19.82 -16.60 4.95
N ALA A 130 19.82 -15.59 4.09
CA ALA A 130 20.66 -14.40 4.29
C ALA A 130 20.28 -13.66 5.59
N LYS A 131 21.27 -13.06 6.27
CA LYS A 131 21.08 -12.37 7.55
C LYS A 131 21.52 -10.92 7.47
N VAL A 132 20.63 -10.04 7.94
CA VAL A 132 20.93 -8.62 8.14
C VAL A 132 21.61 -8.38 9.49
N PRO A 133 22.39 -7.30 9.67
CA PRO A 133 23.09 -7.01 10.94
C PRO A 133 22.17 -6.56 12.07
N ARG A 134 20.94 -6.17 11.76
CA ARG A 134 19.91 -5.63 12.67
C ARG A 134 18.57 -5.55 11.94
N ASP A 135 17.50 -5.25 12.65
CA ASP A 135 16.23 -4.89 12.02
C ASP A 135 16.38 -3.70 11.06
N ALA A 136 15.63 -3.69 9.96
CA ALA A 136 15.33 -2.46 9.21
C ALA A 136 14.77 -1.42 10.18
N THR A 137 15.15 -0.15 10.00
CA THR A 137 14.77 0.90 10.97
C THR A 137 13.26 1.01 11.17
N VAL A 138 12.46 0.81 10.12
CA VAL A 138 10.98 0.80 10.26
C VAL A 138 10.50 -0.39 11.10
N ALA A 139 11.10 -1.56 11.00
CA ALA A 139 10.79 -2.72 11.83
C ALA A 139 11.19 -2.49 13.30
N ALA A 140 12.38 -1.93 13.53
CA ALA A 140 12.85 -1.55 14.86
C ALA A 140 11.93 -0.50 15.53
N LYS A 141 11.47 0.51 14.77
CA LYS A 141 10.50 1.52 15.25
C LYS A 141 9.16 0.88 15.60
N LEU A 142 8.64 -0.07 14.82
CA LEU A 142 7.43 -0.83 15.15
C LEU A 142 7.60 -1.61 16.46
N ARG A 143 8.70 -2.36 16.64
CA ARG A 143 8.98 -3.09 17.88
C ARG A 143 9.11 -2.13 19.07
N LYS A 144 9.74 -0.97 18.88
CA LYS A 144 9.83 0.09 19.90
C LYS A 144 8.45 0.62 20.31
N ALA A 145 7.51 0.72 19.38
CA ALA A 145 6.12 1.08 19.64
C ALA A 145 5.29 -0.05 20.28
N GLY A 146 5.89 -1.24 20.47
CA GLY A 146 5.22 -2.41 21.05
C GLY A 146 4.39 -3.21 20.06
N VAL A 147 4.65 -3.05 18.76
CA VAL A 147 4.01 -3.84 17.71
C VAL A 147 4.59 -5.26 17.70
N ILE A 148 3.74 -6.24 17.45
CA ILE A 148 4.13 -7.62 17.18
C ILE A 148 4.26 -7.76 15.65
N ILE A 149 5.48 -7.97 15.15
CA ILE A 149 5.67 -8.35 13.75
C ILE A 149 5.23 -9.81 13.61
N LEU A 150 4.03 -10.00 13.05
CA LEU A 150 3.35 -11.30 12.98
C LEU A 150 3.95 -12.22 11.90
N GLY A 151 4.49 -11.63 10.82
CA GLY A 151 5.02 -12.41 9.70
C GLY A 151 5.42 -11.53 8.53
N LYS A 152 5.86 -12.21 7.46
CA LYS A 152 6.25 -11.64 6.17
C LYS A 152 5.17 -11.88 5.13
N THR A 153 4.78 -10.84 4.39
CA THR A 153 3.85 -10.97 3.27
C THR A 153 4.60 -11.24 1.97
N ASN A 154 3.95 -12.02 1.10
CA ASN A 154 4.41 -12.22 -0.26
C ASN A 154 4.38 -10.91 -1.06
N LEU A 155 5.15 -10.87 -2.14
CA LEU A 155 5.30 -9.71 -3.01
C LEU A 155 5.52 -10.19 -4.44
N SER A 156 5.34 -9.31 -5.41
CA SER A 156 5.91 -9.55 -6.73
C SER A 156 7.43 -9.58 -6.58
N GLN A 157 8.05 -10.64 -7.05
CA GLN A 157 9.47 -10.91 -6.83
C GLN A 157 10.35 -9.70 -7.21
N TRP A 158 11.33 -9.37 -6.32
CA TRP A 158 12.20 -8.20 -6.46
C TRP A 158 11.41 -6.89 -6.65
N ALA A 159 10.24 -6.80 -6.02
CA ALA A 159 9.33 -5.66 -6.11
C ALA A 159 8.90 -5.29 -7.56
N ASN A 160 8.71 -6.30 -8.43
CA ASN A 160 8.49 -6.21 -9.89
C ASN A 160 9.74 -5.81 -10.71
N PHE A 161 10.89 -5.59 -10.10
CA PHE A 161 12.10 -5.13 -10.79
C PHE A 161 13.02 -6.31 -11.20
N ARG A 162 12.46 -7.29 -11.90
CA ARG A 162 13.18 -8.44 -12.48
C ARG A 162 12.88 -8.59 -13.97
N SER A 163 11.61 -8.49 -14.33
CA SER A 163 11.11 -8.87 -15.64
C SER A 163 9.76 -8.23 -15.92
N SER A 164 9.54 -7.77 -17.15
CA SER A 164 8.24 -7.37 -17.66
C SER A 164 7.34 -8.59 -17.99
N ASN A 165 7.90 -9.80 -18.08
CA ASN A 165 7.20 -11.06 -18.36
C ASN A 165 6.97 -11.88 -17.07
N SER A 166 6.53 -11.25 -16.00
CA SER A 166 6.11 -11.88 -14.77
C SER A 166 4.66 -11.54 -14.45
N SER A 167 4.19 -11.88 -13.26
CA SER A 167 2.84 -11.56 -12.79
C SER A 167 2.91 -10.82 -11.47
N ASN A 168 2.02 -9.88 -11.25
CA ASN A 168 1.85 -9.28 -9.94
C ASN A 168 1.59 -10.37 -8.89
N GLY A 169 2.23 -10.22 -7.73
CA GLY A 169 2.05 -11.14 -6.61
C GLY A 169 2.71 -12.51 -6.76
N TRP A 170 3.41 -12.77 -7.86
CA TRP A 170 4.21 -13.99 -7.97
C TRP A 170 5.62 -13.79 -7.43
N SER A 171 6.07 -14.77 -6.67
CA SER A 171 7.49 -14.91 -6.32
C SER A 171 7.89 -16.38 -6.31
N ALA A 172 9.15 -16.67 -6.62
CA ALA A 172 9.67 -18.03 -6.60
C ALA A 172 9.52 -18.68 -5.21
N TYR A 173 9.76 -17.91 -4.15
CA TYR A 173 9.70 -18.37 -2.77
C TYR A 173 8.27 -18.50 -2.22
N GLY A 174 7.37 -17.56 -2.57
CA GLY A 174 6.02 -17.47 -1.99
C GLY A 174 4.89 -17.96 -2.90
N GLY A 175 5.17 -18.30 -4.16
CA GLY A 175 4.16 -18.64 -5.15
C GLY A 175 3.34 -17.42 -5.63
N GLN A 176 2.14 -17.68 -6.18
CA GLN A 176 1.27 -16.65 -6.74
C GLN A 176 0.24 -16.20 -5.70
N THR A 177 0.29 -14.95 -5.30
CA THR A 177 -0.77 -14.29 -4.51
C THR A 177 -1.96 -13.93 -5.41
N TYR A 178 -3.17 -14.12 -4.91
CA TYR A 178 -4.42 -13.73 -5.56
C TYR A 178 -5.19 -12.72 -4.71
N GLY A 179 -5.94 -11.82 -5.36
CA GLY A 179 -6.89 -10.94 -4.68
C GLY A 179 -8.16 -11.67 -4.25
N ALA A 180 -8.88 -11.09 -3.28
CA ALA A 180 -10.01 -11.74 -2.63
C ALA A 180 -11.39 -11.24 -3.10
N TYR A 181 -11.47 -10.41 -4.15
CA TYR A 181 -12.74 -9.84 -4.61
C TYR A 181 -13.30 -10.52 -5.86
N TYR A 182 -12.47 -11.27 -6.59
CA TYR A 182 -12.86 -12.11 -7.72
C TYR A 182 -11.93 -13.33 -7.83
N PRO A 183 -12.43 -14.52 -8.17
CA PRO A 183 -11.57 -15.70 -8.34
C PRO A 183 -10.44 -15.45 -9.36
N GLY A 184 -9.19 -15.77 -8.97
CA GLY A 184 -8.01 -15.51 -9.81
C GLY A 184 -7.71 -14.03 -10.05
N GLN A 185 -8.20 -13.13 -9.20
CA GLN A 185 -7.94 -11.69 -9.27
C GLN A 185 -6.45 -11.40 -9.24
N ASP A 186 -5.98 -10.54 -10.13
CA ASP A 186 -4.69 -9.87 -10.03
C ASP A 186 -4.66 -9.04 -8.73
N PRO A 187 -3.80 -9.36 -7.75
CA PRO A 187 -3.73 -8.63 -6.48
C PRO A 187 -3.07 -7.26 -6.64
N SER A 188 -2.62 -6.93 -7.87
CA SER A 188 -1.65 -5.87 -8.14
C SER A 188 -0.32 -6.09 -7.41
N GLY A 189 0.59 -5.16 -7.51
CA GLY A 189 1.93 -5.29 -6.92
C GLY A 189 2.66 -3.95 -6.80
N SER A 190 3.82 -4.05 -6.21
CA SER A 190 4.49 -5.27 -5.74
C SER A 190 4.14 -5.67 -4.31
N SER A 191 3.46 -4.84 -3.47
CA SER A 191 3.07 -5.18 -2.09
C SER A 191 1.77 -6.02 -2.07
N SER A 192 1.70 -7.05 -2.90
CA SER A 192 0.51 -7.86 -3.17
C SER A 192 -0.04 -8.53 -1.91
N GLY A 193 0.79 -9.28 -1.20
CA GLY A 193 0.40 -9.96 0.04
C GLY A 193 0.01 -8.99 1.14
N SER A 194 0.69 -7.83 1.26
CA SER A 194 0.33 -6.77 2.23
C SER A 194 -1.07 -6.22 1.95
N GLY A 195 -1.40 -5.99 0.67
CA GLY A 195 -2.72 -5.52 0.26
C GLY A 195 -3.83 -6.50 0.60
N VAL A 196 -3.68 -7.77 0.18
CA VAL A 196 -4.68 -8.83 0.42
C VAL A 196 -4.83 -9.12 1.92
N ALA A 197 -3.72 -9.25 2.65
CA ALA A 197 -3.76 -9.53 4.08
C ALA A 197 -4.45 -8.43 4.90
N SER A 198 -4.17 -7.16 4.62
CA SER A 198 -4.84 -6.03 5.27
C SER A 198 -6.33 -6.00 4.92
N SER A 199 -6.68 -6.31 3.69
CA SER A 199 -8.08 -6.32 3.21
C SER A 199 -8.93 -7.34 3.94
N LEU A 200 -8.39 -8.54 4.19
CA LEU A 200 -9.09 -9.67 4.84
C LEU A 200 -8.99 -9.67 6.37
N GLY A 201 -8.37 -8.66 6.97
CA GLY A 201 -8.20 -8.63 8.42
C GLY A 201 -7.37 -9.83 8.92
N LEU A 202 -6.22 -10.10 8.28
CA LEU A 202 -5.27 -11.13 8.70
C LEU A 202 -4.19 -10.59 9.66
N ALA A 203 -4.22 -9.31 9.88
CA ALA A 203 -3.50 -8.52 10.87
C ALA A 203 -4.25 -7.20 11.05
N VAL A 204 -3.82 -6.37 11.99
CA VAL A 204 -4.38 -5.03 12.17
C VAL A 204 -4.14 -4.17 10.93
N ALA A 205 -2.96 -4.29 10.34
CA ALA A 205 -2.55 -3.65 9.08
C ALA A 205 -1.25 -4.28 8.59
N SER A 206 -0.69 -3.79 7.49
CA SER A 206 0.63 -4.18 7.01
C SER A 206 1.48 -3.01 6.56
N LEU A 207 2.80 -3.25 6.43
CA LEU A 207 3.69 -2.36 5.70
C LEU A 207 3.93 -2.88 4.28
N GLY A 208 3.90 -1.96 3.32
CA GLY A 208 4.37 -2.14 1.95
C GLY A 208 5.61 -1.31 1.67
N THR A 209 6.17 -1.49 0.48
CA THR A 209 7.20 -0.62 -0.09
C THR A 209 6.77 -0.17 -1.47
N GLU A 210 7.13 1.03 -1.86
CA GLU A 210 6.81 1.58 -3.17
C GLU A 210 8.00 2.33 -3.77
N THR A 211 8.29 2.02 -5.02
CA THR A 211 9.17 2.78 -5.90
C THR A 211 8.30 3.60 -6.84
N ASP A 212 7.40 2.93 -7.59
CA ASP A 212 6.31 3.51 -8.38
C ASP A 212 5.07 2.62 -8.31
N GLY A 213 4.05 3.03 -7.58
CA GLY A 213 2.76 2.37 -7.48
C GLY A 213 2.65 1.19 -6.51
N SER A 214 3.73 0.69 -5.95
CA SER A 214 3.75 -0.62 -5.25
C SER A 214 3.07 -0.65 -3.87
N ILE A 215 2.60 0.46 -3.32
CA ILE A 215 1.67 0.57 -2.18
C ILE A 215 0.28 0.96 -2.70
N ILE A 216 0.25 1.99 -3.55
CA ILE A 216 -1.00 2.61 -4.02
C ILE A 216 -1.79 1.64 -4.88
N SER A 217 -1.14 0.97 -5.86
CA SER A 217 -1.79 0.06 -6.79
C SER A 217 -2.40 -1.17 -6.09
N PRO A 218 -1.70 -1.93 -5.23
CA PRO A 218 -2.33 -3.02 -4.50
C PRO A 218 -3.34 -2.54 -3.44
N SER A 219 -3.21 -1.33 -2.88
CA SER A 219 -4.21 -0.81 -1.94
C SER A 219 -5.55 -0.56 -2.62
N GLN A 220 -5.58 0.12 -3.77
CA GLN A 220 -6.82 0.42 -4.46
C GLN A 220 -7.59 -0.84 -4.88
N ILE A 221 -6.88 -1.86 -5.39
CA ILE A 221 -7.50 -3.06 -5.96
C ILE A 221 -7.87 -4.10 -4.88
N ASN A 222 -7.44 -3.89 -3.64
CA ASN A 222 -7.80 -4.70 -2.49
C ASN A 222 -8.66 -3.93 -1.47
N ASN A 223 -9.32 -2.83 -1.89
CA ASN A 223 -10.31 -2.09 -1.11
C ASN A 223 -9.78 -1.59 0.24
N ILE A 224 -8.55 -1.07 0.29
CA ILE A 224 -7.91 -0.56 1.49
C ILE A 224 -7.26 0.81 1.25
N VAL A 225 -6.84 1.42 2.35
CA VAL A 225 -6.06 2.66 2.38
C VAL A 225 -4.57 2.33 2.25
N GLY A 226 -3.88 3.06 1.39
CA GLY A 226 -2.42 3.04 1.29
C GLY A 226 -1.85 4.45 1.41
N ILE A 227 -0.77 4.59 2.14
CA ILE A 227 0.01 5.83 2.17
C ILE A 227 1.39 5.56 1.61
N LYS A 228 1.70 6.15 0.47
CA LYS A 228 3.08 6.30 0.00
C LYS A 228 3.62 7.59 0.60
N PRO A 229 4.53 7.54 1.57
CA PRO A 229 5.10 8.76 2.14
C PRO A 229 6.04 9.46 1.15
N THR A 230 6.41 10.69 1.47
CA THR A 230 7.56 11.37 0.86
C THR A 230 8.81 10.51 1.00
N VAL A 231 9.59 10.39 -0.07
CA VAL A 231 10.92 9.72 -0.02
C VAL A 231 11.79 10.38 1.05
N GLY A 232 12.22 9.59 2.02
CA GLY A 232 12.98 10.06 3.18
C GLY A 232 12.13 10.39 4.43
N LEU A 233 10.79 10.34 4.39
CA LEU A 233 9.98 10.46 5.62
C LEU A 233 10.09 9.21 6.50
N THR A 234 10.16 8.05 5.87
CA THR A 234 10.39 6.75 6.49
C THR A 234 11.71 6.18 5.99
N SER A 235 12.49 5.60 6.90
CA SER A 235 13.79 5.03 6.56
C SER A 235 13.66 3.78 5.67
N ARG A 236 14.60 3.63 4.73
CA ARG A 236 14.76 2.47 3.84
C ARG A 236 15.97 1.62 4.23
N ALA A 237 16.64 1.95 5.33
CA ALA A 237 17.80 1.20 5.80
C ALA A 237 17.43 -0.26 6.06
N LEU A 238 18.16 -1.18 5.40
CA LEU A 238 17.94 -2.63 5.39
C LEU A 238 16.57 -3.07 4.82
N VAL A 239 16.00 -2.28 3.93
CA VAL A 239 14.96 -2.70 3.00
C VAL A 239 15.63 -3.03 1.68
N ILE A 240 15.32 -4.20 1.08
CA ILE A 240 15.89 -4.58 -0.23
C ILE A 240 15.43 -3.55 -1.26
N PRO A 241 16.36 -2.82 -1.91
CA PRO A 241 16.06 -1.63 -2.68
C PRO A 241 15.69 -1.89 -4.14
N ILE A 242 15.13 -0.86 -4.78
CA ILE A 242 15.22 -0.61 -6.21
C ILE A 242 16.01 0.69 -6.41
N SER A 243 15.47 1.83 -5.96
CA SER A 243 16.05 3.15 -6.19
C SER A 243 16.05 3.98 -4.90
N GLU A 244 17.22 4.51 -4.54
CA GLU A 244 17.31 5.45 -3.42
C GLU A 244 16.57 6.77 -3.67
N HIS A 245 16.26 7.10 -4.93
CA HIS A 245 15.56 8.33 -5.31
C HIS A 245 14.03 8.20 -5.23
N GLN A 246 13.48 6.98 -5.33
CA GLN A 246 12.03 6.75 -5.38
C GLN A 246 11.48 5.86 -4.27
N ASP A 247 12.29 4.93 -3.70
CA ASP A 247 11.83 3.97 -2.71
C ASP A 247 11.31 4.62 -1.43
N THR A 248 10.21 4.07 -0.92
CA THR A 248 9.63 4.43 0.38
C THR A 248 8.94 3.24 1.04
N VAL A 249 8.79 3.29 2.35
CA VAL A 249 8.04 2.30 3.14
C VAL A 249 6.80 2.97 3.71
N GLY A 250 5.64 2.38 3.50
CA GLY A 250 4.40 2.98 3.97
C GLY A 250 3.34 1.98 4.43
N PRO A 251 2.35 2.48 5.21
CA PRO A 251 1.27 1.66 5.73
C PRO A 251 0.22 1.33 4.68
N MET A 252 -0.34 0.12 4.83
CA MET A 252 -1.49 -0.40 4.10
C MET A 252 -2.49 -0.90 5.14
N ALA A 253 -3.63 -0.20 5.29
CA ALA A 253 -4.58 -0.42 6.37
C ALA A 253 -6.03 -0.32 5.88
N ARG A 254 -6.99 -0.77 6.71
CA ARG A 254 -8.41 -0.71 6.38
C ARG A 254 -9.00 0.68 6.48
N THR A 255 -8.43 1.54 7.35
CA THR A 255 -8.89 2.93 7.52
C THR A 255 -7.74 3.92 7.41
N VAL A 256 -8.05 5.16 7.04
CA VAL A 256 -7.08 6.26 7.00
C VAL A 256 -6.45 6.49 8.36
N LYS A 257 -7.25 6.40 9.44
CA LYS A 257 -6.76 6.62 10.79
C LYS A 257 -5.78 5.53 11.25
N ASP A 258 -6.03 4.27 10.87
CA ASP A 258 -5.11 3.17 11.19
C ASP A 258 -3.81 3.29 10.40
N ALA A 259 -3.87 3.68 9.12
CA ALA A 259 -2.68 4.00 8.33
C ALA A 259 -1.88 5.16 8.95
N ALA A 260 -2.57 6.19 9.47
CA ALA A 260 -1.93 7.31 10.15
C ALA A 260 -1.22 6.90 11.46
N TYR A 261 -1.80 5.97 12.25
CA TYR A 261 -1.11 5.40 13.43
C TYR A 261 0.20 4.70 13.06
N LEU A 262 0.19 3.90 11.99
CA LEU A 262 1.39 3.22 11.53
C LEU A 262 2.43 4.19 10.97
N LEU A 263 2.00 5.16 10.15
CA LEU A 263 2.92 6.19 9.64
C LEU A 263 3.57 6.96 10.78
N GLN A 264 2.80 7.37 11.79
CA GLN A 264 3.33 8.05 12.98
C GLN A 264 4.40 7.23 13.71
N ALA A 265 4.25 5.91 13.73
CA ALA A 265 5.19 5.01 14.42
C ALA A 265 6.50 4.81 13.64
N ILE A 266 6.47 4.84 12.30
CA ILE A 266 7.64 4.51 11.46
C ILE A 266 8.36 5.73 10.88
N ALA A 267 7.71 6.91 10.85
CA ALA A 267 8.29 8.14 10.32
C ALA A 267 9.43 8.70 11.19
N GLY A 268 10.23 9.58 10.59
CA GLY A 268 11.25 10.36 11.28
C GLY A 268 12.69 9.94 10.99
N PRO A 269 13.66 10.72 11.46
CA PRO A 269 15.06 10.63 11.08
C PRO A 269 15.70 9.28 11.44
N ASP A 270 16.70 8.92 10.62
CA ASP A 270 17.52 7.72 10.80
C ASP A 270 18.96 7.98 10.31
N PRO A 271 19.99 7.77 11.13
CA PRO A 271 21.37 7.96 10.71
C PRO A 271 21.85 6.95 9.65
N TYR A 272 21.08 5.87 9.41
CA TYR A 272 21.40 4.85 8.41
C TYR A 272 20.73 5.10 7.04
N ASP A 273 19.86 6.12 6.93
CA ASP A 273 19.27 6.58 5.69
C ASP A 273 19.37 8.11 5.60
N ASN A 274 20.35 8.60 4.83
CA ASN A 274 20.66 10.02 4.71
C ASN A 274 19.51 10.86 4.14
N TYR A 275 18.59 10.27 3.36
CA TYR A 275 17.40 10.98 2.85
C TYR A 275 16.49 11.46 3.98
N THR A 276 16.51 10.77 5.14
CA THR A 276 15.71 11.21 6.29
C THR A 276 16.20 12.52 6.91
N SER A 277 17.42 12.95 6.60
CA SER A 277 17.96 14.24 7.07
C SER A 277 17.26 15.45 6.42
N ALA A 278 16.56 15.25 5.29
CA ALA A 278 15.79 16.27 4.61
C ALA A 278 14.42 16.56 5.27
N ILE A 279 14.03 15.86 6.31
CA ILE A 279 12.77 16.08 7.03
C ILE A 279 12.75 17.50 7.61
N PRO A 280 11.77 18.37 7.19
CA PRO A 280 11.86 19.81 7.47
C PRO A 280 11.27 20.22 8.84
N PHE A 281 10.91 19.28 9.70
CA PHE A 281 10.10 19.53 10.89
C PHE A 281 10.90 19.82 12.18
N ASN A 282 12.17 20.15 12.08
CA ASN A 282 13.04 20.53 13.22
C ASN A 282 12.96 19.53 14.40
N GLY A 283 12.90 18.23 14.09
CA GLY A 283 12.83 17.14 15.08
C GLY A 283 11.45 16.83 15.66
N SER A 284 10.40 17.58 15.29
CA SER A 284 9.01 17.33 15.72
C SER A 284 8.12 17.04 14.54
N LEU A 285 7.83 15.76 14.28
CA LEU A 285 6.91 15.36 13.21
C LEU A 285 5.50 15.89 13.43
N PRO A 286 4.73 16.16 12.34
CA PRO A 286 3.30 16.38 12.43
C PRO A 286 2.58 15.24 13.15
N ASN A 287 1.46 15.54 13.77
CA ASN A 287 0.61 14.50 14.34
C ASN A 287 -0.38 13.98 13.27
N TYR A 288 0.04 12.95 12.55
CA TYR A 288 -0.75 12.37 11.45
C TYR A 288 -2.09 11.81 11.90
N VAL A 289 -2.19 11.31 13.13
CA VAL A 289 -3.46 10.83 13.70
C VAL A 289 -4.41 11.99 13.99
N ALA A 290 -3.91 13.11 14.48
CA ALA A 290 -4.70 14.30 14.74
C ALA A 290 -5.15 15.03 13.46
N ALA A 291 -4.52 14.74 12.32
CA ALA A 291 -4.92 15.22 11.01
C ALA A 291 -6.26 14.62 10.53
N CYS A 292 -6.68 13.48 11.07
CA CYS A 292 -7.93 12.80 10.76
C CYS A 292 -9.15 13.61 11.26
N LYS A 293 -9.53 14.65 10.51
CA LYS A 293 -10.64 15.57 10.83
C LYS A 293 -11.69 15.59 9.74
N LEU A 294 -12.96 15.62 10.11
CA LEU A 294 -14.07 15.64 9.16
C LEU A 294 -14.11 16.92 8.29
N ASP A 295 -13.64 18.03 8.83
CA ASP A 295 -13.65 19.34 8.17
C ASP A 295 -12.32 19.66 7.44
N ALA A 296 -11.41 18.71 7.31
CA ALA A 296 -10.10 18.91 6.69
C ALA A 296 -10.16 19.42 5.24
N LEU A 297 -11.24 19.12 4.51
CA LEU A 297 -11.47 19.58 3.13
C LEU A 297 -12.04 21.00 3.03
N LYS A 298 -12.51 21.59 4.14
CA LYS A 298 -13.20 22.89 4.11
C LYS A 298 -12.27 24.01 3.62
N GLY A 299 -12.66 24.65 2.51
CA GLY A 299 -11.92 25.75 1.88
C GLY A 299 -10.66 25.32 1.11
N LYS A 300 -10.38 24.01 1.04
CA LYS A 300 -9.22 23.49 0.33
C LYS A 300 -9.42 23.45 -1.17
N ARG A 301 -8.40 23.85 -1.91
CA ARG A 301 -8.40 23.88 -3.37
C ARG A 301 -7.79 22.59 -3.91
N ILE A 302 -8.62 21.76 -4.54
CA ILE A 302 -8.22 20.44 -5.04
C ILE A 302 -8.26 20.46 -6.57
N GLY A 303 -7.11 20.22 -7.19
CA GLY A 303 -6.95 20.21 -8.65
C GLY A 303 -7.31 18.87 -9.28
N VAL A 304 -7.81 18.91 -10.51
CA VAL A 304 -8.14 17.73 -11.33
C VAL A 304 -7.35 17.82 -12.65
N PRO A 305 -6.24 17.08 -12.80
CA PRO A 305 -5.41 17.09 -14.01
C PRO A 305 -6.01 16.18 -15.09
N ARG A 306 -6.95 16.69 -15.89
CA ARG A 306 -7.72 15.89 -16.85
C ARG A 306 -6.87 15.21 -17.92
N ASN A 307 -5.80 15.83 -18.39
CA ASN A 307 -4.90 15.22 -19.37
C ASN A 307 -4.17 13.98 -18.79
N TYR A 308 -3.89 13.96 -17.50
CA TYR A 308 -3.25 12.83 -16.82
C TYR A 308 -4.24 11.69 -16.52
N ILE A 309 -5.49 12.02 -16.19
CA ILE A 309 -6.56 11.03 -15.93
C ILE A 309 -6.91 10.26 -17.21
N GLY A 310 -6.82 10.92 -18.37
CA GLY A 310 -7.09 10.32 -19.67
C GLY A 310 -8.56 10.30 -20.06
N THR A 311 -8.85 9.65 -21.18
CA THR A 311 -10.18 9.64 -21.80
C THR A 311 -11.04 8.47 -21.32
N ARG A 312 -12.36 8.66 -21.41
CA ARG A 312 -13.36 7.65 -21.08
C ARG A 312 -13.39 6.55 -22.14
N THR A 313 -13.17 5.32 -21.72
CA THR A 313 -13.35 4.09 -22.53
C THR A 313 -14.35 3.17 -21.84
N ALA A 314 -14.81 2.12 -22.50
CA ALA A 314 -15.71 1.14 -21.87
C ALA A 314 -15.11 0.51 -20.60
N THR A 315 -13.80 0.30 -20.55
CA THR A 315 -13.11 -0.27 -19.38
C THR A 315 -12.91 0.76 -18.26
N SER A 316 -12.61 2.02 -18.60
CA SER A 316 -12.38 3.08 -17.61
C SER A 316 -13.67 3.74 -17.12
N ALA A 317 -14.78 3.55 -17.82
CA ALA A 317 -16.05 4.21 -17.52
C ALA A 317 -16.52 4.04 -16.07
N PRO A 318 -16.55 2.83 -15.47
CA PRO A 318 -17.01 2.67 -14.10
C PRO A 318 -16.16 3.46 -13.09
N VAL A 319 -14.83 3.48 -13.30
CA VAL A 319 -13.88 4.22 -12.46
C VAL A 319 -14.08 5.73 -12.61
N LEU A 320 -14.22 6.22 -13.84
CA LEU A 320 -14.39 7.65 -14.11
C LEU A 320 -15.76 8.17 -13.63
N ASP A 321 -16.83 7.37 -13.77
CA ASP A 321 -18.14 7.74 -13.25
C ASP A 321 -18.14 7.85 -11.71
N ALA A 322 -17.52 6.90 -11.03
CA ALA A 322 -17.35 6.96 -9.60
C ALA A 322 -16.45 8.15 -9.17
N PHE A 323 -15.43 8.46 -9.95
CA PHE A 323 -14.57 9.61 -9.71
C PHE A 323 -15.33 10.94 -9.85
N GLU A 324 -16.15 11.11 -10.89
CA GLU A 324 -16.97 12.32 -11.03
C GLU A 324 -17.97 12.46 -9.87
N ALA A 325 -18.57 11.36 -9.40
CA ALA A 325 -19.41 11.38 -8.20
C ALA A 325 -18.62 11.78 -6.95
N ALA A 326 -17.38 11.29 -6.81
CA ALA A 326 -16.49 11.64 -5.72
C ALA A 326 -16.14 13.13 -5.68
N LEU A 327 -15.96 13.78 -6.84
CA LEU A 327 -15.76 15.24 -6.90
C LEU A 327 -16.94 16.01 -6.30
N THR A 328 -18.16 15.49 -6.42
CA THR A 328 -19.33 16.08 -5.76
C THR A 328 -19.24 15.92 -4.24
N VAL A 329 -18.88 14.74 -3.74
CA VAL A 329 -18.67 14.52 -2.30
C VAL A 329 -17.61 15.46 -1.73
N LEU A 330 -16.52 15.70 -2.47
CA LEU A 330 -15.46 16.64 -2.06
C LEU A 330 -15.99 18.07 -2.00
N LYS A 331 -16.79 18.51 -2.98
CA LYS A 331 -17.45 19.83 -2.96
C LYS A 331 -18.39 19.98 -1.77
N ASP A 332 -19.21 18.97 -1.50
CA ASP A 332 -20.16 18.97 -0.37
C ASP A 332 -19.42 18.96 0.98
N ALA A 333 -18.20 18.42 1.04
CA ALA A 333 -17.29 18.51 2.18
C ALA A 333 -16.65 19.91 2.34
N GLY A 334 -16.92 20.83 1.43
CA GLY A 334 -16.43 22.21 1.43
C GLY A 334 -15.14 22.45 0.65
N ALA A 335 -14.68 21.49 -0.16
CA ALA A 335 -13.54 21.68 -1.05
C ALA A 335 -13.92 22.53 -2.27
N ILE A 336 -12.95 23.29 -2.77
CA ILE A 336 -13.03 24.04 -4.03
C ILE A 336 -12.37 23.17 -5.09
N ILE A 337 -13.15 22.54 -5.96
CA ILE A 337 -12.62 21.75 -7.06
C ILE A 337 -12.20 22.68 -8.21
N VAL A 338 -10.94 22.60 -8.60
CA VAL A 338 -10.36 23.33 -9.73
C VAL A 338 -10.13 22.33 -10.85
N ASP A 339 -10.98 22.38 -11.85
CA ASP A 339 -10.93 21.43 -12.97
C ASP A 339 -9.87 21.85 -14.01
N ASN A 340 -9.43 20.88 -14.84
CA ASN A 340 -8.44 21.08 -15.91
C ASN A 340 -7.09 21.67 -15.43
N THR A 341 -6.64 21.29 -14.25
CA THR A 341 -5.31 21.66 -13.74
C THR A 341 -4.23 20.79 -14.38
N ASN A 342 -4.19 20.80 -15.69
CA ASN A 342 -3.39 19.93 -16.54
C ASN A 342 -1.89 20.10 -16.30
N TYR A 343 -1.15 18.97 -16.37
CA TYR A 343 0.30 18.96 -16.30
C TYR A 343 0.87 19.42 -17.65
N THR A 344 1.74 20.43 -17.64
CA THR A 344 2.23 21.07 -18.87
C THR A 344 3.19 20.17 -19.64
N ALA A 345 3.98 19.34 -18.96
CA ALA A 345 4.93 18.41 -19.59
C ALA A 345 4.36 16.98 -19.75
N TYR A 346 3.04 16.77 -19.65
CA TYR A 346 2.47 15.43 -19.73
C TYR A 346 2.80 14.69 -21.04
N ALA A 347 2.79 15.41 -22.17
CA ALA A 347 3.13 14.84 -23.48
C ALA A 347 4.61 14.40 -23.54
N GLU A 348 5.50 15.12 -22.89
CA GLU A 348 6.93 14.79 -22.75
C GLU A 348 7.09 13.59 -21.80
N TYR A 349 6.40 13.60 -20.65
CA TYR A 349 6.42 12.50 -19.68
C TYR A 349 6.06 11.16 -20.29
N VAL A 350 4.99 11.09 -21.08
CA VAL A 350 4.53 9.83 -21.72
C VAL A 350 5.55 9.24 -22.70
N GLN A 351 6.47 10.05 -23.22
CA GLN A 351 7.48 9.63 -24.19
C GLN A 351 8.89 9.53 -23.59
N SER A 352 9.04 9.86 -22.30
CA SER A 352 10.32 9.82 -21.60
C SER A 352 10.64 8.39 -21.17
N ASP A 353 11.92 8.03 -21.29
CA ASP A 353 12.54 6.84 -20.71
C ASP A 353 13.41 7.17 -19.49
N ALA A 354 13.40 8.42 -19.04
CA ALA A 354 14.28 8.93 -17.99
C ALA A 354 14.12 8.15 -16.66
N GLU A 355 12.88 7.87 -16.25
CA GLU A 355 12.63 7.06 -15.04
C GLU A 355 13.27 5.65 -15.15
N GLY A 356 13.13 4.98 -16.29
CA GLY A 356 13.76 3.68 -16.54
C GLY A 356 15.28 3.74 -16.36
N ILE A 357 15.92 4.76 -16.93
CA ILE A 357 17.37 5.00 -16.81
C ILE A 357 17.78 5.22 -15.35
N VAL A 358 17.01 6.00 -14.60
CA VAL A 358 17.26 6.26 -13.17
C VAL A 358 17.13 4.96 -12.36
N LEU A 359 16.05 4.20 -12.54
CA LEU A 359 15.81 2.96 -11.81
C LEU A 359 16.87 1.89 -12.11
N ASP A 360 17.27 1.74 -13.37
CA ASP A 360 18.27 0.76 -13.79
C ASP A 360 19.65 1.02 -13.18
N ALA A 361 20.11 2.28 -13.23
CA ALA A 361 21.39 2.67 -12.65
C ALA A 361 21.38 2.58 -11.11
N ASP A 362 20.30 3.01 -10.49
CA ASP A 362 20.13 2.92 -9.03
C ASP A 362 20.08 1.46 -8.57
N PHE A 363 19.35 0.58 -9.27
CA PHE A 363 19.21 -0.80 -8.85
C PHE A 363 20.57 -1.52 -8.79
N VAL A 364 21.42 -1.34 -9.79
CA VAL A 364 22.78 -1.91 -9.79
C VAL A 364 23.58 -1.45 -8.58
N ALA A 365 23.58 -0.16 -8.28
CA ALA A 365 24.35 0.42 -7.18
C ALA A 365 23.76 0.07 -5.81
N ASN A 366 22.46 0.25 -5.66
CA ASN A 366 21.77 0.12 -4.38
C ASN A 366 21.63 -1.33 -3.94
N LEU A 367 21.39 -2.27 -4.87
CA LEU A 367 21.39 -3.71 -4.56
C LEU A 367 22.76 -4.15 -4.04
N LYS A 368 23.83 -3.72 -4.72
CA LYS A 368 25.19 -4.01 -4.23
C LYS A 368 25.41 -3.48 -2.84
N ALA A 369 25.05 -2.24 -2.57
CA ALA A 369 25.20 -1.60 -1.26
C ALA A 369 24.35 -2.31 -0.17
N TYR A 370 23.20 -2.89 -0.51
CA TYR A 370 22.42 -3.74 0.39
C TYR A 370 23.13 -5.07 0.67
N LEU A 371 23.57 -5.77 -0.37
CA LEU A 371 24.24 -7.08 -0.25
C LEU A 371 25.54 -6.99 0.55
N ASP A 372 26.29 -5.90 0.42
CA ASP A 372 27.52 -5.63 1.20
C ASP A 372 27.26 -5.50 2.73
N GLN A 373 26.03 -5.23 3.15
CA GLN A 373 25.65 -5.12 4.57
C GLN A 373 25.26 -6.46 5.19
N LEU A 374 25.04 -7.52 4.40
CA LEU A 374 24.63 -8.82 4.92
C LEU A 374 25.75 -9.44 5.76
N THR A 375 25.41 -9.91 6.97
CA THR A 375 26.35 -10.59 7.87
C THR A 375 26.53 -12.06 7.53
N TYR A 376 25.56 -12.65 6.84
CA TYR A 376 25.60 -14.00 6.32
C TYR A 376 24.82 -14.07 5.00
N ASP A 377 25.41 -14.72 4.02
CA ASP A 377 24.84 -14.91 2.69
C ASP A 377 25.20 -16.32 2.19
N PRO A 378 24.27 -17.28 2.30
CA PRO A 378 24.57 -18.68 1.97
C PRO A 378 24.73 -18.94 0.47
N THR A 379 24.19 -18.09 -0.40
CA THR A 379 24.29 -18.22 -1.86
C THR A 379 25.53 -17.52 -2.43
N GLY A 380 26.13 -16.61 -1.65
CA GLY A 380 27.36 -15.90 -2.02
C GLY A 380 27.17 -14.79 -3.06
N VAL A 381 25.93 -14.33 -3.31
CA VAL A 381 25.65 -13.26 -4.27
C VAL A 381 26.12 -11.90 -3.73
N LYS A 382 26.85 -11.13 -4.55
CA LYS A 382 27.46 -9.85 -4.13
C LYS A 382 27.01 -8.65 -4.96
N ASN A 383 26.37 -8.88 -6.07
CA ASN A 383 25.91 -7.84 -7.00
C ASN A 383 24.78 -8.37 -7.89
N LEU A 384 24.23 -7.52 -8.74
CA LEU A 384 23.13 -7.87 -9.64
C LEU A 384 23.49 -9.00 -10.62
N ALA A 385 24.74 -9.04 -11.12
CA ALA A 385 25.16 -10.09 -12.04
C ALA A 385 25.16 -11.48 -11.37
N ASP A 386 25.55 -11.55 -10.09
CA ASP A 386 25.50 -12.79 -9.31
C ASP A 386 24.06 -13.24 -9.07
N VAL A 387 23.17 -12.30 -8.67
CA VAL A 387 21.73 -12.57 -8.47
C VAL A 387 21.09 -13.06 -9.77
N ARG A 388 21.41 -12.42 -10.92
CA ARG A 388 20.95 -12.83 -12.24
C ARG A 388 21.42 -14.25 -12.59
N ASN A 389 22.71 -14.54 -12.42
CA ASN A 389 23.28 -15.87 -12.70
C ASN A 389 22.65 -16.96 -11.82
N PHE A 390 22.45 -16.67 -10.52
CA PHE A 390 21.72 -17.56 -9.62
C PHE A 390 20.31 -17.84 -10.14
N THR A 391 19.56 -16.78 -10.43
CA THR A 391 18.17 -16.85 -10.91
C THR A 391 18.06 -17.65 -12.21
N GLN A 392 19.00 -17.48 -13.15
CA GLN A 392 19.00 -18.20 -14.43
C GLN A 392 19.41 -19.67 -14.30
N SER A 393 20.13 -20.03 -13.24
CA SER A 393 20.64 -21.40 -13.03
C SER A 393 19.83 -22.22 -12.04
N PHE A 394 18.96 -21.59 -11.22
CA PHE A 394 18.19 -22.27 -10.19
C PHE A 394 16.75 -22.52 -10.65
N PRO A 395 16.35 -23.78 -10.97
CA PRO A 395 15.06 -24.07 -11.61
C PRO A 395 13.83 -23.52 -10.89
N PRO A 396 13.76 -23.47 -9.52
CA PRO A 396 12.62 -22.88 -8.84
C PRO A 396 12.38 -21.39 -9.09
N GLU A 397 13.36 -20.67 -9.64
CA GLU A 397 13.21 -19.27 -10.10
C GLU A 397 12.45 -19.13 -11.42
N GLU A 398 12.07 -20.25 -12.06
CA GLU A 398 11.28 -20.34 -13.29
C GLU A 398 11.88 -19.64 -14.52
N TYR A 399 13.20 -19.46 -14.59
CA TYR A 399 13.86 -18.99 -15.81
C TYR A 399 13.87 -20.10 -16.87
N PRO A 400 13.65 -19.82 -18.19
CA PRO A 400 13.41 -18.52 -18.83
C PRO A 400 11.93 -18.12 -18.90
N SER A 401 10.99 -18.89 -18.40
CA SER A 401 9.54 -18.60 -18.43
C SER A 401 9.23 -17.24 -17.77
N ARG A 402 9.97 -16.93 -16.71
CA ARG A 402 10.03 -15.61 -16.09
C ARG A 402 11.47 -15.14 -16.23
N ASP A 403 11.67 -14.27 -17.20
CA ASP A 403 13.01 -13.84 -17.63
C ASP A 403 13.69 -12.88 -16.64
N THR A 404 14.83 -12.34 -17.04
CA THR A 404 15.61 -11.35 -16.30
C THR A 404 15.84 -10.09 -17.16
N ALA A 405 14.89 -9.78 -18.05
CA ALA A 405 15.08 -8.75 -19.06
C ALA A 405 15.39 -7.38 -18.45
N THR A 406 14.68 -6.98 -17.40
CA THR A 406 14.96 -5.71 -16.68
C THR A 406 16.40 -5.68 -16.14
N TRP A 407 16.89 -6.79 -15.59
CA TRP A 407 18.28 -6.85 -15.10
C TRP A 407 19.30 -6.89 -16.22
N ASP A 408 18.97 -7.49 -17.37
CA ASP A 408 19.81 -7.48 -18.56
C ASP A 408 19.97 -6.05 -19.08
N GLU A 409 18.89 -5.24 -19.06
CA GLU A 409 18.90 -3.81 -19.39
C GLU A 409 19.74 -3.02 -18.38
N SER A 410 19.50 -3.20 -17.07
CA SER A 410 20.29 -2.54 -16.01
C SER A 410 21.79 -2.85 -16.11
N LEU A 411 22.15 -4.13 -16.37
CA LEU A 411 23.55 -4.55 -16.52
C LEU A 411 24.19 -4.11 -17.84
N ALA A 412 23.39 -3.78 -18.85
CA ALA A 412 23.89 -3.26 -20.12
C ALA A 412 24.27 -1.77 -20.07
N LEU A 413 23.88 -1.06 -19.01
CA LEU A 413 24.30 0.33 -18.82
C LEU A 413 25.83 0.41 -18.71
N ASN A 414 26.44 1.37 -19.40
CA ASN A 414 27.88 1.64 -19.36
C ASN A 414 28.22 2.81 -18.41
N PHE A 415 27.32 3.17 -17.53
CA PHE A 415 27.45 4.25 -16.54
C PHE A 415 26.78 3.82 -15.20
N THR A 416 26.96 4.62 -14.17
CA THR A 416 26.44 4.40 -12.81
C THR A 416 25.50 5.53 -12.38
N ASN A 417 24.84 5.38 -11.24
CA ASN A 417 23.98 6.44 -10.66
C ASN A 417 24.74 7.68 -10.14
N THR A 418 26.04 7.77 -10.38
CA THR A 418 26.87 8.96 -10.13
C THR A 418 27.36 9.64 -11.42
N SER A 419 27.04 9.06 -12.58
CA SER A 419 27.49 9.54 -13.89
C SER A 419 26.67 10.70 -14.41
N PRO A 420 27.23 11.53 -15.34
CA PRO A 420 26.47 12.64 -15.94
C PRO A 420 25.18 12.20 -16.65
N GLU A 421 25.16 11.04 -17.27
CA GLU A 421 24.00 10.47 -17.97
C GLU A 421 22.84 10.22 -17.00
N PHE A 422 23.14 9.64 -15.84
CA PHE A 422 22.17 9.47 -14.76
C PHE A 422 21.60 10.82 -14.29
N TRP A 423 22.46 11.79 -14.01
CA TRP A 423 22.03 13.09 -13.53
C TRP A 423 21.21 13.87 -14.57
N ALA A 424 21.48 13.66 -15.86
CA ALA A 424 20.66 14.24 -16.93
C ALA A 424 19.23 13.65 -16.90
N ALA A 425 19.10 12.32 -16.80
CA ALA A 425 17.81 11.64 -16.71
C ALA A 425 17.06 12.03 -15.43
N TYR A 426 17.71 11.96 -14.26
CA TYR A 426 17.10 12.33 -12.99
C TYR A 426 16.66 13.80 -12.92
N THR A 427 17.46 14.72 -13.47
CA THR A 427 17.08 16.12 -13.55
C THR A 427 15.87 16.34 -14.46
N TYR A 428 15.78 15.54 -15.54
CA TYR A 428 14.63 15.60 -16.43
C TYR A 428 13.37 15.04 -15.75
N ASP A 429 13.46 13.96 -14.98
CA ASP A 429 12.37 13.45 -14.14
C ASP A 429 11.90 14.50 -13.13
N LEU A 430 12.83 15.18 -12.47
CA LEU A 430 12.49 16.27 -11.55
C LEU A 430 11.76 17.44 -12.24
N TYR A 431 12.03 17.70 -13.53
CA TYR A 431 11.27 18.66 -14.33
C TYR A 431 9.88 18.10 -14.67
N LEU A 432 9.82 16.86 -15.19
CA LEU A 432 8.57 16.23 -15.66
C LEU A 432 7.54 16.10 -14.53
N GLY A 433 7.95 15.64 -13.36
CA GLY A 433 7.07 15.52 -12.18
C GLY A 433 6.93 16.82 -11.40
N GLY A 434 7.94 17.70 -11.46
CA GLY A 434 8.01 18.97 -10.77
C GLY A 434 7.28 20.11 -11.48
N ALA A 435 8.04 21.02 -12.08
CA ALA A 435 7.50 22.22 -12.74
C ALA A 435 6.59 21.89 -13.93
N GLY A 436 6.89 20.83 -14.67
CA GLY A 436 6.08 20.33 -15.77
C GLY A 436 4.87 19.47 -15.33
N GLY A 437 4.88 18.98 -14.10
CA GLY A 437 3.91 18.05 -13.53
C GLY A 437 3.13 18.62 -12.34
N ILE A 438 3.10 17.83 -11.24
CA ILE A 438 2.26 18.12 -10.07
C ILE A 438 2.60 19.42 -9.37
N LEU A 439 3.91 19.75 -9.18
CA LEU A 439 4.30 20.98 -8.48
C LEU A 439 3.96 22.22 -9.30
N GLY A 440 4.11 22.15 -10.64
CA GLY A 440 3.67 23.22 -11.54
C GLY A 440 2.16 23.44 -11.47
N ALA A 441 1.36 22.39 -11.47
CA ALA A 441 -0.10 22.50 -11.33
C ALA A 441 -0.48 23.11 -9.96
N LEU A 442 0.12 22.63 -8.87
CA LEU A 442 -0.11 23.18 -7.53
C LEU A 442 0.16 24.68 -7.47
N ALA A 443 1.28 25.14 -8.04
CA ALA A 443 1.68 26.53 -8.05
C ALA A 443 0.77 27.38 -8.96
N ASN A 444 0.57 26.97 -10.21
CA ASN A 444 -0.15 27.73 -11.22
C ASN A 444 -1.62 27.98 -10.87
N TYR A 445 -2.24 27.03 -10.18
CA TYR A 445 -3.65 27.08 -9.81
C TYR A 445 -3.88 27.33 -8.31
N SER A 446 -2.81 27.56 -7.54
CA SER A 446 -2.85 27.75 -6.08
C SER A 446 -3.63 26.64 -5.38
N LEU A 447 -3.20 25.39 -5.59
CA LEU A 447 -3.87 24.18 -5.06
C LEU A 447 -3.23 23.72 -3.75
N ASP A 448 -4.05 23.10 -2.88
CA ASP A 448 -3.59 22.38 -1.70
C ASP A 448 -3.17 20.92 -2.05
N ALA A 449 -3.82 20.31 -3.05
CA ALA A 449 -3.50 18.98 -3.56
C ALA A 449 -4.11 18.77 -4.96
N VAL A 450 -3.75 17.66 -5.61
CA VAL A 450 -4.46 17.13 -6.77
C VAL A 450 -5.16 15.83 -6.40
N VAL A 451 -6.25 15.52 -7.11
CA VAL A 451 -7.03 14.28 -6.95
C VAL A 451 -7.15 13.57 -8.29
N THR A 452 -6.94 12.25 -8.28
CA THR A 452 -7.02 11.39 -9.47
C THR A 452 -7.60 10.02 -9.10
N PRO A 453 -8.15 9.25 -10.06
CA PRO A 453 -8.31 7.82 -9.86
C PRO A 453 -6.95 7.20 -9.47
N SER A 454 -6.93 6.30 -8.49
CA SER A 454 -5.66 5.82 -7.90
C SER A 454 -4.72 5.13 -8.89
N ARG A 455 -5.28 4.51 -9.94
CA ARG A 455 -4.49 3.91 -11.03
C ARG A 455 -3.60 4.91 -11.77
N ASN A 456 -3.93 6.21 -11.71
CA ASN A 456 -3.19 7.27 -12.37
C ASN A 456 -2.22 8.00 -11.43
N SER A 457 -2.34 7.83 -10.11
CA SER A 457 -1.62 8.66 -9.16
C SER A 457 -0.10 8.41 -9.00
N PRO A 458 0.44 7.18 -9.23
CA PRO A 458 1.85 6.92 -8.95
C PRO A 458 2.81 7.74 -9.82
N GLY A 459 3.21 7.28 -10.97
CA GLY A 459 4.19 7.81 -11.92
C GLY A 459 4.76 9.21 -11.64
N ILE A 460 4.01 10.25 -11.97
CA ILE A 460 4.45 11.66 -11.78
C ILE A 460 4.82 11.99 -10.31
N SER A 461 4.16 11.35 -9.35
CA SER A 461 4.52 11.52 -7.93
C SER A 461 5.76 10.71 -7.55
N ALA A 462 5.98 9.55 -8.19
CA ALA A 462 7.12 8.67 -7.93
C ALA A 462 8.44 9.35 -8.29
N ILE A 463 8.56 9.86 -9.53
CA ILE A 463 9.80 10.46 -10.07
C ILE A 463 10.29 11.69 -9.30
N ILE A 464 9.44 12.34 -8.51
CA ILE A 464 9.84 13.44 -7.62
C ILE A 464 9.80 13.06 -6.14
N GLY A 465 9.50 11.79 -5.80
CA GLY A 465 9.41 11.32 -4.43
C GLY A 465 8.30 11.97 -3.59
N ALA A 466 7.20 12.41 -4.22
CA ALA A 466 6.08 13.09 -3.56
C ALA A 466 5.09 12.10 -2.90
N PRO A 467 4.36 12.49 -1.84
CA PRO A 467 3.44 11.61 -1.13
C PRO A 467 2.11 11.40 -1.86
N ILE A 468 1.52 10.24 -1.62
CA ILE A 468 0.17 9.86 -2.10
C ILE A 468 -0.60 9.18 -0.97
N VAL A 469 -1.88 9.51 -0.84
CA VAL A 469 -2.82 8.78 0.01
C VAL A 469 -3.98 8.28 -0.84
N THR A 470 -4.16 6.95 -0.91
CA THR A 470 -5.28 6.32 -1.62
C THR A 470 -6.33 5.80 -0.65
N VAL A 471 -7.60 5.91 -1.06
CA VAL A 471 -8.76 5.35 -0.33
C VAL A 471 -9.70 4.63 -1.30
N PRO A 472 -10.53 3.69 -0.82
CA PRO A 472 -11.56 3.02 -1.64
C PRO A 472 -12.51 4.01 -2.31
N LEU A 473 -12.83 3.76 -3.59
CA LEU A 473 -13.76 4.58 -4.38
C LEU A 473 -14.98 3.80 -4.86
N GLY A 474 -14.83 2.51 -5.15
CA GLY A 474 -15.88 1.66 -5.68
C GLY A 474 -15.36 0.30 -6.13
N ALA A 475 -16.20 -0.41 -6.87
CA ALA A 475 -15.83 -1.66 -7.53
C ALA A 475 -16.47 -1.75 -8.93
N TYR A 476 -15.88 -2.57 -9.78
CA TYR A 476 -16.46 -2.82 -11.10
C TYR A 476 -17.84 -3.48 -11.00
N PRO A 477 -18.82 -3.04 -11.82
CA PRO A 477 -20.20 -3.55 -11.78
C PRO A 477 -20.32 -5.03 -12.20
N PRO A 478 -21.43 -5.70 -11.84
CA PRO A 478 -21.62 -7.16 -12.10
C PRO A 478 -21.51 -7.57 -13.57
N ASN A 479 -21.79 -6.68 -14.50
CA ASN A 479 -21.72 -6.94 -15.94
C ASN A 479 -20.37 -6.60 -16.58
N THR A 480 -19.32 -6.38 -15.78
CA THR A 480 -17.98 -6.08 -16.29
C THR A 480 -17.40 -7.29 -17.02
N THR A 481 -16.91 -7.05 -18.23
CA THR A 481 -16.19 -8.08 -19.00
C THR A 481 -14.86 -8.40 -18.32
N VAL A 482 -14.64 -9.69 -18.04
CA VAL A 482 -13.38 -10.18 -17.48
C VAL A 482 -12.24 -9.98 -18.49
N ARG A 483 -11.14 -9.40 -18.03
CA ARG A 483 -9.90 -9.22 -18.79
C ARG A 483 -8.72 -9.71 -17.97
N THR A 484 -7.89 -10.52 -18.59
CA THR A 484 -6.66 -11.01 -17.97
C THR A 484 -5.51 -10.02 -18.12
N ASN A 485 -4.47 -10.22 -17.31
CA ASN A 485 -3.17 -9.56 -17.48
C ASN A 485 -2.48 -10.03 -18.79
N SER A 486 -1.34 -9.43 -19.14
CA SER A 486 -0.59 -9.76 -20.37
C SER A 486 -0.14 -11.21 -20.44
N ARG A 487 0.15 -11.84 -19.30
CA ARG A 487 0.53 -13.25 -19.21
C ARG A 487 -0.68 -14.22 -19.29
N GLY A 488 -1.90 -13.72 -19.16
CA GLY A 488 -3.14 -14.52 -19.26
C GLY A 488 -3.47 -15.36 -18.02
N ASN A 489 -2.75 -15.21 -16.92
CA ASN A 489 -2.92 -16.05 -15.72
C ASN A 489 -3.65 -15.38 -14.55
N LEU A 490 -3.93 -14.08 -14.62
CA LEU A 490 -4.63 -13.32 -13.59
C LEU A 490 -5.72 -12.46 -14.20
N ASN A 491 -6.84 -12.30 -13.50
CA ASN A 491 -7.96 -11.44 -13.88
C ASN A 491 -7.67 -10.00 -13.42
N ALA A 492 -7.23 -9.14 -14.33
CA ALA A 492 -6.87 -7.74 -14.07
C ALA A 492 -8.10 -6.81 -14.00
N THR A 493 -9.20 -7.17 -14.67
CA THR A 493 -10.50 -6.49 -14.60
C THR A 493 -11.60 -7.54 -14.56
N ALA A 494 -12.49 -7.46 -13.58
CA ALA A 494 -13.64 -8.35 -13.45
C ALA A 494 -14.70 -7.71 -12.54
N PRO A 495 -15.94 -8.25 -12.52
CA PRO A 495 -16.94 -7.80 -11.55
C PRO A 495 -16.42 -7.79 -10.13
N ASN A 496 -16.85 -6.81 -9.34
CA ASN A 496 -16.52 -6.67 -7.92
C ASN A 496 -15.04 -6.36 -7.59
N ILE A 497 -14.12 -6.33 -8.56
CA ILE A 497 -12.73 -5.87 -8.30
C ILE A 497 -12.79 -4.39 -7.91
N PRO A 498 -12.21 -4.00 -6.74
CA PRO A 498 -12.22 -2.63 -6.26
C PRO A 498 -11.34 -1.69 -7.10
N PHE A 499 -11.58 -0.39 -6.93
CA PHE A 499 -10.72 0.69 -7.39
C PHE A 499 -10.75 1.86 -6.40
N GLY A 500 -9.76 2.75 -6.47
CA GLY A 500 -9.57 3.81 -5.50
C GLY A 500 -9.50 5.21 -6.09
N ILE A 501 -9.50 6.20 -5.19
CA ILE A 501 -9.21 7.62 -5.42
C ILE A 501 -8.00 8.02 -4.59
N SER A 502 -7.10 8.83 -5.15
CA SER A 502 -5.88 9.26 -4.50
C SER A 502 -5.75 10.78 -4.44
N PHE A 503 -5.21 11.24 -3.31
CA PHE A 503 -4.76 12.61 -3.09
C PHE A 503 -3.25 12.66 -3.14
N SER A 504 -2.69 13.55 -3.96
CA SER A 504 -1.25 13.77 -4.11
C SER A 504 -0.90 15.25 -3.89
N GLY A 505 0.24 15.52 -3.30
CA GLY A 505 0.68 16.88 -2.95
C GLY A 505 2.19 17.04 -3.03
N PRO A 506 2.74 18.18 -2.61
CA PRO A 506 4.17 18.38 -2.55
C PRO A 506 4.81 17.50 -1.47
N LYS A 507 6.14 17.29 -1.53
CA LYS A 507 6.87 16.60 -0.46
C LYS A 507 6.47 17.16 0.92
N TRP A 508 6.35 16.29 1.91
CA TRP A 508 6.05 16.61 3.31
C TRP A 508 4.60 17.07 3.58
N SER A 509 3.68 16.83 2.65
CA SER A 509 2.27 17.21 2.80
C SER A 509 1.37 16.09 3.36
N GLU A 510 1.92 15.02 3.89
CA GLU A 510 1.18 13.85 4.38
C GLU A 510 0.06 14.23 5.37
N GLU A 511 0.31 15.19 6.28
CA GLU A 511 -0.69 15.65 7.24
C GLU A 511 -1.96 16.14 6.53
N SER A 512 -1.80 16.97 5.49
CA SER A 512 -2.93 17.49 4.72
C SER A 512 -3.63 16.38 3.93
N LEU A 513 -2.85 15.54 3.23
CA LEU A 513 -3.41 14.46 2.40
C LEU A 513 -4.16 13.42 3.24
N ILE A 514 -3.66 13.07 4.43
CA ILE A 514 -4.35 12.20 5.41
C ILE A 514 -5.67 12.85 5.84
N GLY A 515 -5.65 14.15 6.12
CA GLY A 515 -6.89 14.88 6.46
C GLY A 515 -7.93 14.83 5.34
N PHE A 516 -7.53 15.04 4.09
CA PHE A 516 -8.42 15.01 2.92
C PHE A 516 -9.00 13.61 2.69
N ALA A 517 -8.11 12.60 2.72
CA ALA A 517 -8.49 11.20 2.57
C ALA A 517 -9.46 10.75 3.69
N TYR A 518 -9.20 11.12 4.94
CA TYR A 518 -10.07 10.82 6.07
C TYR A 518 -11.44 11.48 5.92
N ALA A 519 -11.48 12.76 5.57
CA ALA A 519 -12.73 13.48 5.39
C ALA A 519 -13.60 12.89 4.27
N PHE A 520 -12.98 12.37 3.20
CA PHE A 520 -13.65 11.65 2.12
C PHE A 520 -14.11 10.26 2.58
N GLU A 521 -13.21 9.45 3.16
CA GLU A 521 -13.52 8.11 3.67
C GLU A 521 -14.72 8.08 4.60
N GLN A 522 -14.78 9.01 5.56
CA GLN A 522 -15.85 9.06 6.57
C GLN A 522 -17.22 9.45 5.99
N ARG A 523 -17.24 10.09 4.82
CA ARG A 523 -18.49 10.45 4.11
C ARG A 523 -18.98 9.36 3.20
N THR A 524 -18.08 8.56 2.66
CA THR A 524 -18.42 7.56 1.64
C THR A 524 -18.49 6.15 2.19
N LYS A 525 -17.55 5.76 3.08
CA LYS A 525 -17.42 4.42 3.67
C LYS A 525 -17.50 3.30 2.64
N VAL A 526 -17.00 3.53 1.45
CA VAL A 526 -17.07 2.62 0.29
C VAL A 526 -16.54 1.23 0.62
N ARG A 527 -15.52 1.12 1.49
CA ARG A 527 -15.00 -0.18 1.90
C ARG A 527 -16.09 -1.11 2.42
N ASN A 528 -17.10 -0.58 3.11
CA ASN A 528 -18.17 -1.37 3.72
C ASN A 528 -19.16 -1.93 2.69
N GLU A 529 -19.22 -1.34 1.49
CA GLU A 529 -20.14 -1.73 0.42
C GLU A 529 -19.55 -2.82 -0.48
N VAL A 530 -18.23 -2.90 -0.59
CA VAL A 530 -17.53 -3.84 -1.47
C VAL A 530 -16.98 -4.99 -0.65
N LYS A 531 -17.56 -6.18 -0.84
CA LYS A 531 -17.23 -7.38 -0.03
C LYS A 531 -16.36 -8.37 -0.80
N PRO A 532 -15.34 -8.97 -0.17
CA PRO A 532 -14.58 -10.05 -0.78
C PRO A 532 -15.43 -11.32 -0.93
N TYR A 533 -15.08 -12.18 -1.90
CA TYR A 533 -15.74 -13.48 -2.11
C TYR A 533 -15.21 -14.57 -1.17
N LEU A 534 -14.04 -14.39 -0.64
CA LEU A 534 -13.38 -15.29 0.30
C LEU A 534 -12.98 -14.50 1.55
N VAL A 535 -13.50 -14.92 2.71
CA VAL A 535 -13.26 -14.28 4.02
C VAL A 535 -12.92 -15.38 5.02
N PRO A 536 -11.91 -15.21 5.88
CA PRO A 536 -11.68 -16.13 6.99
C PRO A 536 -12.80 -16.00 8.04
N GLU A 537 -13.15 -17.11 8.68
CA GLU A 537 -14.29 -17.19 9.59
C GLU A 537 -13.89 -16.98 11.06
N THR A 538 -12.66 -17.33 11.45
CA THR A 538 -12.20 -17.20 12.86
C THR A 538 -12.31 -15.77 13.35
N GLU A 539 -12.93 -15.57 14.51
CA GLU A 539 -13.03 -14.29 15.22
C GLU A 539 -12.42 -14.39 16.63
N LEU A 540 -12.27 -13.26 17.33
CA LEU A 540 -11.73 -13.26 18.70
C LEU A 540 -12.50 -14.15 19.67
N ALA A 541 -13.82 -14.20 19.52
CA ALA A 541 -14.68 -15.04 20.35
C ALA A 541 -14.34 -16.54 20.26
N ASP A 542 -13.77 -17.00 19.17
CA ASP A 542 -13.46 -18.41 18.95
C ASP A 542 -12.20 -18.84 19.71
N VAL A 543 -11.24 -17.93 19.89
CA VAL A 543 -9.96 -18.21 20.55
C VAL A 543 -9.96 -17.85 22.05
N THR A 544 -10.87 -16.97 22.50
CA THR A 544 -10.96 -16.58 23.92
C THR A 544 -11.82 -17.52 24.78
N LYS A 545 -12.56 -18.47 24.20
CA LYS A 545 -13.44 -19.42 24.91
C LYS A 545 -12.70 -20.50 25.72
N GLY A 546 -11.41 -20.40 25.89
CA GLY A 546 -10.55 -21.35 26.61
C GLY A 546 -10.07 -20.92 28.00
N TYR A 547 -10.61 -19.85 28.58
CA TYR A 547 -10.27 -19.38 29.94
C TYR A 547 -11.45 -19.46 30.88
#